data_f7d68908ba92e79d0464762417a7e8fb
#
_entry.id   f7d68908ba92e79d0464762417a7e8fb
#
_cell.length_a   1.000
_cell.length_b   1.000
_cell.length_c   1.000
_cell.angle_alpha   90.00
_cell.angle_beta   90.00
_cell.angle_gamma   90.00
#
_symmetry.space_group_name_H-M   'P 1'
#
loop_
_entity.id
_entity.type
_entity.pdbx_description
1 polymer ?
#
loop_
_entity_poly.entity_id
_entity_poly.type
_entity_poly.pdbx_seq_one_letter_code
_entity_poly.pdbx_strand_id
1 'polypeptide(L)'
;NKNLYSYVYFGDLAINNVLIKSNDPRNLKLGKKIISKTKINTNLKQIYENEYHEIHIKNNIPYSPFDLDQNKSLLLENNFDNINAISWTKGCYVGQEITARMKYRALLKKRIYPLALIKGSPKTKQPICENEIELGKIISMENNSILAMLKIELAESKIKSQKKIKTNDGLVLEFI
;
A
#
# COMPACT_ATOMS: atom_id res chain seq x y z
N ASN A 1 12.48 -20.06 -22.70
CA ASN A 1 12.05 -19.32 -21.50
C ASN A 1 12.58 -20.04 -20.28
N LYS A 2 13.62 -19.51 -19.63
CA LYS A 2 14.11 -20.03 -18.35
C LYS A 2 13.13 -19.51 -17.29
N ASN A 3 12.40 -20.42 -16.63
CA ASN A 3 11.52 -20.07 -15.53
C ASN A 3 12.36 -19.48 -14.38
N LEU A 4 12.01 -18.28 -13.96
CA LEU A 4 12.55 -17.66 -12.75
C LEU A 4 11.53 -17.81 -11.63
N TYR A 5 12.00 -18.10 -10.44
CA TYR A 5 11.19 -18.19 -9.23
C TYR A 5 11.48 -16.94 -8.39
N SER A 6 10.42 -16.27 -7.95
CA SER A 6 10.50 -15.11 -7.07
C SER A 6 9.90 -15.45 -5.71
N TYR A 7 10.59 -15.09 -4.65
CA TYR A 7 10.17 -15.32 -3.27
C TYR A 7 10.36 -14.06 -2.44
N VAL A 8 9.55 -13.95 -1.40
CA VAL A 8 9.75 -13.01 -0.30
C VAL A 8 9.94 -13.84 0.97
N TYR A 9 10.88 -13.45 1.82
CA TYR A 9 11.08 -14.08 3.12
C TYR A 9 11.37 -13.06 4.21
N PHE A 10 11.10 -13.45 5.44
CA PHE A 10 11.31 -12.65 6.64
C PHE A 10 12.39 -13.30 7.51
N GLY A 11 13.17 -12.46 8.21
CA GLY A 11 14.27 -12.92 9.05
C GLY A 11 15.58 -13.12 8.30
N ASP A 12 16.52 -13.79 8.94
CA ASP A 12 17.84 -14.09 8.39
C ASP A 12 17.92 -15.55 7.97
N LEU A 13 18.00 -15.75 6.68
CA LEU A 13 18.12 -17.06 6.05
C LEU A 13 19.35 -17.08 5.16
N ALA A 14 20.24 -18.03 5.41
CA ALA A 14 21.38 -18.29 4.54
C ALA A 14 20.89 -19.10 3.32
N ILE A 15 20.60 -18.41 2.22
CA ILE A 15 20.27 -19.04 0.95
C ILE A 15 21.39 -18.76 -0.03
N ASN A 16 21.98 -19.83 -0.55
CA ASN A 16 23.03 -19.80 -1.56
C ASN A 16 22.44 -20.07 -2.96
N ASN A 17 23.23 -19.82 -4.00
CA ASN A 17 22.88 -20.09 -5.40
C ASN A 17 21.61 -19.38 -5.90
N VAL A 18 21.39 -18.14 -5.47
CA VAL A 18 20.33 -17.29 -5.98
C VAL A 18 20.89 -16.19 -6.90
N LEU A 19 20.07 -15.72 -7.83
CA LEU A 19 20.47 -14.64 -8.75
C LEU A 19 20.47 -13.27 -8.06
N ILE A 20 19.46 -13.02 -7.26
CA ILE A 20 19.27 -11.78 -6.54
C ILE A 20 18.80 -12.09 -5.13
N LYS A 21 19.39 -11.40 -4.15
CA LYS A 21 18.95 -11.37 -2.75
C LYS A 21 19.09 -9.93 -2.26
N SER A 22 17.97 -9.28 -1.90
CA SER A 22 17.95 -7.89 -1.48
C SER A 22 16.82 -7.62 -0.50
N ASN A 23 17.02 -6.70 0.42
CA ASN A 23 15.93 -6.11 1.17
C ASN A 23 14.95 -5.42 0.22
N ASP A 24 13.67 -5.37 0.57
CA ASP A 24 12.72 -4.56 -0.19
C ASP A 24 13.04 -3.06 0.05
N PRO A 25 13.38 -2.30 -1.00
CA PRO A 25 13.79 -0.88 -0.84
C PRO A 25 12.65 0.02 -0.41
N ARG A 26 11.41 -0.42 -0.55
CA ARG A 26 10.21 0.35 -0.18
C ARG A 26 10.03 0.40 1.34
N ASN A 27 10.23 -0.73 2.00
CA ASN A 27 10.16 -0.84 3.47
C ASN A 27 10.76 -2.19 3.91
N LEU A 28 11.62 -2.18 4.92
CA LEU A 28 12.23 -3.40 5.46
C LEU A 28 11.20 -4.40 6.01
N LYS A 29 10.03 -3.93 6.45
CA LYS A 29 8.93 -4.79 6.92
C LYS A 29 8.29 -5.63 5.82
N LEU A 30 8.56 -5.34 4.54
CA LEU A 30 8.15 -6.18 3.41
C LEU A 30 9.04 -7.40 3.20
N GLY A 31 10.08 -7.56 4.03
CA GLY A 31 11.01 -8.68 3.95
C GLY A 31 12.10 -8.51 2.90
N LYS A 32 12.71 -9.63 2.56
CA LYS A 32 13.80 -9.70 1.58
C LYS A 32 13.31 -10.45 0.34
N LYS A 33 13.66 -9.95 -0.84
CA LYS A 33 13.31 -10.57 -2.12
C LYS A 33 14.44 -11.47 -2.62
N ILE A 34 14.06 -12.62 -3.17
CA ILE A 34 14.96 -13.55 -3.82
C ILE A 34 14.44 -13.83 -5.22
N ILE A 35 15.36 -13.87 -6.18
CA ILE A 35 15.11 -14.41 -7.52
C ILE A 35 16.09 -15.59 -7.73
N SER A 36 15.54 -16.74 -8.09
CA SER A 36 16.30 -17.98 -8.32
C SER A 36 15.95 -18.63 -9.64
N LYS A 37 16.92 -19.38 -10.23
CA LYS A 37 16.67 -20.23 -11.40
C LYS A 37 16.07 -21.58 -11.03
N THR A 38 16.14 -21.97 -9.77
CA THR A 38 15.62 -23.24 -9.25
C THR A 38 14.62 -22.97 -8.12
N LYS A 39 13.72 -23.91 -7.90
CA LYS A 39 12.86 -23.87 -6.71
C LYS A 39 13.72 -23.92 -5.45
N ILE A 40 13.37 -23.06 -4.50
CA ILE A 40 13.99 -23.06 -3.17
C ILE A 40 13.12 -23.94 -2.28
N ASN A 41 13.67 -25.06 -1.82
CA ASN A 41 13.03 -25.91 -0.84
C ASN A 41 13.50 -25.47 0.55
N THR A 42 12.56 -25.04 1.38
CA THR A 42 12.83 -24.66 2.77
C THR A 42 11.78 -25.27 3.69
N ASN A 43 12.16 -25.49 4.95
CA ASN A 43 11.23 -25.90 6.00
C ASN A 43 10.55 -24.68 6.66
N LEU A 44 10.62 -23.50 6.03
CA LEU A 44 10.00 -22.28 6.53
C LEU A 44 8.48 -22.33 6.35
N LYS A 45 7.77 -21.77 7.32
CA LYS A 45 6.33 -21.56 7.18
C LYS A 45 6.07 -20.67 5.96
N GLN A 46 5.29 -21.16 5.03
CA GLN A 46 4.82 -20.38 3.90
C GLN A 46 3.64 -19.51 4.34
N ILE A 47 3.65 -18.26 3.93
CA ILE A 47 2.49 -17.36 4.03
C ILE A 47 1.78 -17.29 2.68
N TYR A 48 0.49 -17.00 2.69
CA TYR A 48 -0.30 -16.81 1.48
C TYR A 48 -0.20 -15.36 0.98
N GLU A 49 -0.61 -15.15 -0.27
CA GLU A 49 -0.56 -13.83 -0.91
C GLU A 49 -1.41 -12.77 -0.18
N ASN A 50 -2.56 -13.16 0.36
CA ASN A 50 -3.40 -12.28 1.16
C ASN A 50 -2.72 -11.87 2.49
N GLU A 51 -2.00 -12.77 3.16
CA GLU A 51 -1.21 -12.42 4.36
C GLU A 51 -0.10 -11.40 4.00
N TYR A 52 0.54 -11.57 2.85
CA TYR A 52 1.54 -10.63 2.36
C TYR A 52 0.91 -9.29 1.95
N HIS A 53 -0.26 -9.31 1.32
CA HIS A 53 -1.02 -8.10 1.00
C HIS A 53 -1.44 -7.34 2.27
N GLU A 54 -1.83 -8.03 3.33
CA GLU A 54 -2.11 -7.41 4.63
C GLU A 54 -0.89 -6.66 5.20
N ILE A 55 0.32 -7.22 5.06
CA ILE A 55 1.55 -6.52 5.45
C ILE A 55 1.74 -5.24 4.63
N HIS A 56 1.45 -5.27 3.34
CA HIS A 56 1.46 -4.09 2.48
C HIS A 56 0.48 -3.02 2.96
N ILE A 57 -0.77 -3.38 3.23
CA ILE A 57 -1.80 -2.47 3.73
C ILE A 57 -1.33 -1.80 5.02
N LYS A 58 -0.91 -2.59 6.02
CA LYS A 58 -0.45 -2.08 7.33
C LYS A 58 0.74 -1.12 7.25
N ASN A 59 1.53 -1.21 6.20
CA ASN A 59 2.68 -0.32 5.98
C ASN A 59 2.38 0.81 4.98
N ASN A 60 1.13 0.98 4.59
CA ASN A 60 0.68 2.00 3.64
C ASN A 60 1.41 1.96 2.29
N ILE A 61 1.65 0.75 1.78
CA ILE A 61 2.35 0.48 0.54
C ILE A 61 1.38 -0.21 -0.42
N PRO A 62 1.06 0.38 -1.57
CA PRO A 62 0.15 -0.25 -2.51
C PRO A 62 0.77 -1.52 -3.10
N TYR A 63 -0.04 -2.55 -3.26
CA TYR A 63 0.33 -3.83 -3.84
C TYR A 63 -0.44 -4.07 -5.15
N SER A 64 0.26 -3.99 -6.28
CA SER A 64 -0.31 -4.33 -7.57
C SER A 64 -0.48 -5.85 -7.70
N PRO A 65 -1.58 -6.37 -8.24
CA PRO A 65 -2.65 -5.64 -8.96
C PRO A 65 -3.85 -5.22 -8.09
N PHE A 66 -3.84 -5.47 -6.77
CA PHE A 66 -5.02 -5.28 -5.92
C PHE A 66 -5.37 -3.81 -5.64
N ASP A 67 -4.34 -2.96 -5.48
CA ASP A 67 -4.51 -1.59 -4.97
C ASP A 67 -4.40 -0.53 -6.06
N LEU A 68 -3.88 -0.89 -7.23
CA LEU A 68 -3.60 0.05 -8.32
C LEU A 68 -4.49 -0.21 -9.53
N ASP A 69 -5.21 0.80 -9.96
CA ASP A 69 -5.98 0.78 -11.22
C ASP A 69 -5.07 1.16 -12.40
N GLN A 70 -5.03 0.33 -13.42
CA GLN A 70 -4.28 0.59 -14.65
C GLN A 70 -4.73 1.90 -15.30
N ASN A 71 -3.77 2.75 -15.68
CA ASN A 71 -3.98 4.05 -16.32
C ASN A 71 -4.78 5.09 -15.52
N LYS A 72 -5.10 4.83 -14.23
CA LYS A 72 -5.87 5.74 -13.38
C LYS A 72 -5.15 6.13 -12.10
N SER A 73 -4.30 5.24 -11.57
CA SER A 73 -3.60 5.48 -10.31
C SER A 73 -2.53 6.55 -10.45
N LEU A 74 -2.61 7.60 -9.65
CA LEU A 74 -1.62 8.67 -9.60
C LEU A 74 -0.56 8.34 -8.54
N LEU A 75 0.72 8.57 -8.85
CA LEU A 75 1.84 8.15 -8.01
C LEU A 75 1.76 8.75 -6.59
N LEU A 76 1.50 10.05 -6.46
CA LEU A 76 1.46 10.71 -5.16
C LEU A 76 0.24 10.35 -4.33
N GLU A 77 -0.91 10.09 -4.95
CA GLU A 77 -2.09 9.60 -4.26
C GLU A 77 -1.84 8.21 -3.64
N ASN A 78 -0.94 7.43 -4.25
CA ASN A 78 -0.58 6.08 -3.85
C ASN A 78 0.76 5.98 -3.09
N ASN A 79 1.20 7.06 -2.45
CA ASN A 79 2.39 7.12 -1.59
C ASN A 79 3.74 6.77 -2.24
N PHE A 80 3.88 6.83 -3.56
CA PHE A 80 5.13 6.49 -4.25
C PHE A 80 6.31 7.39 -3.86
N ASP A 81 6.03 8.60 -3.38
CA ASP A 81 7.02 9.51 -2.82
C ASP A 81 7.56 9.04 -1.46
N ASN A 82 6.73 8.38 -0.63
CA ASN A 82 7.09 7.91 0.70
C ASN A 82 7.79 6.55 0.72
N ILE A 83 7.73 5.80 -0.40
CA ILE A 83 8.31 4.46 -0.53
C ILE A 83 9.56 4.43 -1.43
N ASN A 84 10.27 5.56 -1.54
CA ASN A 84 11.49 5.71 -2.35
C ASN A 84 11.31 5.38 -3.84
N ALA A 85 10.08 5.44 -4.37
CA ALA A 85 9.80 5.11 -5.76
C ALA A 85 9.88 6.30 -6.71
N ILE A 86 10.03 7.52 -6.20
CA ILE A 86 10.16 8.75 -6.98
C ILE A 86 11.47 9.44 -6.62
N SER A 87 12.30 9.73 -7.64
CA SER A 87 13.46 10.62 -7.49
C SER A 87 13.09 12.03 -7.94
N TRP A 88 13.31 13.00 -7.06
CA TRP A 88 13.06 14.42 -7.34
C TRP A 88 14.26 15.14 -7.95
N THR A 89 15.44 14.52 -7.92
CA THR A 89 16.72 15.12 -8.36
C THR A 89 17.21 14.59 -9.69
N LYS A 90 16.59 13.53 -10.24
CA LYS A 90 16.94 13.00 -11.58
C LYS A 90 16.36 13.86 -12.70
N GLY A 91 16.91 13.71 -13.89
CA GLY A 91 16.40 14.35 -15.10
C GLY A 91 14.95 13.95 -15.47
N CYS A 92 14.45 14.55 -16.55
CA CYS A 92 13.06 14.35 -17.01
C CYS A 92 12.74 12.90 -17.38
N TYR A 93 11.50 12.50 -17.12
CA TYR A 93 10.95 11.19 -17.49
C TYR A 93 9.48 11.33 -17.92
N VAL A 94 8.97 10.34 -18.65
CA VAL A 94 7.56 10.31 -19.09
C VAL A 94 6.63 10.30 -17.87
N GLY A 95 5.65 11.23 -17.84
CA GLY A 95 4.70 11.38 -16.72
C GLY A 95 5.17 12.27 -15.57
N GLN A 96 6.39 12.80 -15.63
CA GLN A 96 6.94 13.68 -14.58
C GLN A 96 6.09 14.94 -14.38
N GLU A 97 5.55 15.52 -15.44
CA GLU A 97 4.84 16.79 -15.37
C GLU A 97 3.64 16.74 -14.41
N ILE A 98 2.81 15.69 -14.52
CA ILE A 98 1.65 15.49 -13.63
C ILE A 98 2.12 15.34 -12.18
N THR A 99 3.14 14.50 -11.94
CA THR A 99 3.69 14.24 -10.61
C THR A 99 4.29 15.50 -9.99
N ALA A 100 5.06 16.27 -10.77
CA ALA A 100 5.65 17.52 -10.31
C ALA A 100 4.58 18.59 -10.02
N ARG A 101 3.58 18.74 -10.89
CA ARG A 101 2.46 19.68 -10.65
C ARG A 101 1.70 19.34 -9.38
N MET A 102 1.40 18.07 -9.13
CA MET A 102 0.74 17.64 -7.91
C MET A 102 1.53 18.00 -6.65
N LYS A 103 2.86 17.82 -6.69
CA LYS A 103 3.73 18.15 -5.56
C LYS A 103 3.85 19.65 -5.34
N TYR A 104 4.28 20.38 -6.38
CA TYR A 104 4.71 21.79 -6.22
C TYR A 104 3.57 22.81 -6.27
N ARG A 105 2.40 22.43 -6.78
CA ARG A 105 1.20 23.30 -6.83
C ARG A 105 0.14 22.92 -5.80
N ALA A 106 0.49 22.10 -4.82
CA ALA A 106 -0.44 21.62 -3.77
C ALA A 106 -1.77 21.04 -4.32
N LEU A 107 -1.69 20.33 -5.46
CA LEU A 107 -2.86 19.74 -6.11
C LEU A 107 -3.22 18.37 -5.55
N LEU A 108 -2.40 17.81 -4.66
CA LEU A 108 -2.65 16.52 -4.02
C LEU A 108 -3.76 16.68 -2.97
N LYS A 109 -4.95 16.21 -3.30
CA LYS A 109 -6.14 16.30 -2.43
C LYS A 109 -6.50 14.99 -1.74
N LYS A 110 -6.02 13.88 -2.27
CA LYS A 110 -6.31 12.52 -1.76
C LYS A 110 -5.03 11.74 -1.62
N ARG A 111 -5.04 10.79 -0.68
CA ARG A 111 -3.93 9.85 -0.49
C ARG A 111 -4.46 8.54 0.09
N ILE A 112 -3.75 7.45 -0.13
CA ILE A 112 -4.03 6.18 0.56
C ILE A 112 -3.63 6.27 2.04
N TYR A 113 -4.46 5.65 2.88
CA TYR A 113 -4.23 5.51 4.32
C TYR A 113 -4.58 4.10 4.76
N PRO A 114 -3.78 3.52 5.67
CA PRO A 114 -4.08 2.24 6.29
C PRO A 114 -5.06 2.44 7.44
N LEU A 115 -6.08 1.62 7.51
CA LEU A 115 -7.11 1.64 8.53
C LEU A 115 -7.30 0.24 9.12
N ALA A 116 -7.61 0.17 10.41
CA ALA A 116 -8.10 -1.04 11.07
C ALA A 116 -9.63 -1.03 11.09
N LEU A 117 -10.25 -2.15 10.74
CA LEU A 117 -11.67 -2.38 10.92
C LEU A 117 -11.96 -2.76 12.37
N ILE A 118 -12.71 -1.92 13.06
CA ILE A 118 -13.15 -2.17 14.44
C ILE A 118 -14.55 -2.78 14.47
N LYS A 119 -15.44 -2.35 13.56
CA LYS A 119 -16.82 -2.84 13.50
C LYS A 119 -17.39 -2.71 12.09
N GLY A 120 -18.26 -3.64 11.72
CA GLY A 120 -19.01 -3.65 10.47
C GLY A 120 -18.45 -4.64 9.45
N SER A 121 -19.00 -4.60 8.24
CA SER A 121 -18.64 -5.51 7.12
C SER A 121 -18.44 -4.68 5.86
N PRO A 122 -17.22 -4.14 5.64
CA PRO A 122 -16.92 -3.30 4.50
C PRO A 122 -16.88 -4.09 3.19
N LYS A 123 -17.02 -3.36 2.07
CA LYS A 123 -16.81 -3.91 0.72
C LYS A 123 -15.75 -3.11 -0.01
N THR A 124 -15.01 -3.78 -0.88
CA THR A 124 -14.06 -3.10 -1.80
C THR A 124 -14.80 -2.08 -2.66
N LYS A 125 -14.18 -0.92 -2.87
CA LYS A 125 -14.73 0.25 -3.59
C LYS A 125 -15.89 0.95 -2.91
N GLN A 126 -16.30 0.53 -1.72
CA GLN A 126 -17.34 1.19 -0.93
C GLN A 126 -16.91 2.61 -0.56
N PRO A 127 -17.79 3.63 -0.71
CA PRO A 127 -17.53 4.97 -0.22
C PRO A 127 -17.49 4.98 1.32
N ILE A 128 -16.64 5.85 1.87
CA ILE A 128 -16.54 6.11 3.30
C ILE A 128 -17.18 7.46 3.55
N CYS A 129 -18.39 7.45 4.09
CA CYS A 129 -19.18 8.66 4.36
C CYS A 129 -19.48 8.78 5.86
N GLU A 130 -19.25 9.95 6.43
CA GLU A 130 -19.57 10.28 7.81
C GLU A 130 -20.37 11.60 7.84
N ASN A 131 -21.55 11.61 8.46
CA ASN A 131 -22.45 12.79 8.51
C ASN A 131 -22.68 13.42 7.11
N GLU A 132 -22.99 12.60 6.12
CA GLU A 132 -23.22 12.99 4.71
C GLU A 132 -21.97 13.51 3.97
N ILE A 133 -20.82 13.59 4.64
CA ILE A 133 -19.56 14.01 4.03
C ILE A 133 -18.81 12.76 3.53
N GLU A 134 -18.51 12.70 2.23
CA GLU A 134 -17.64 11.69 1.68
C GLU A 134 -16.18 11.98 2.02
N LEU A 135 -15.59 11.12 2.86
CA LEU A 135 -14.17 11.16 3.20
C LEU A 135 -13.30 10.54 2.10
N GLY A 136 -13.82 9.53 1.42
CA GLY A 136 -13.11 8.78 0.39
C GLY A 136 -13.74 7.42 0.11
N LYS A 137 -12.92 6.43 -0.24
CA LYS A 137 -13.37 5.07 -0.57
C LYS A 137 -12.37 4.00 -0.13
N ILE A 138 -12.87 2.80 0.11
CA ILE A 138 -12.06 1.60 0.32
C ILE A 138 -11.43 1.18 -1.00
N ILE A 139 -10.12 0.95 -1.01
CA ILE A 139 -9.39 0.42 -2.17
C ILE A 139 -9.35 -1.11 -2.10
N SER A 140 -8.78 -1.64 -1.03
CA SER A 140 -8.65 -3.07 -0.78
C SER A 140 -8.74 -3.36 0.71
N MET A 141 -8.87 -4.63 1.05
CA MET A 141 -8.91 -5.07 2.42
C MET A 141 -8.44 -6.52 2.54
N GLU A 142 -7.76 -6.82 3.65
CA GLU A 142 -7.37 -8.17 4.06
C GLU A 142 -7.57 -8.31 5.57
N ASN A 143 -8.32 -9.30 5.98
CA ASN A 143 -8.74 -9.47 7.38
C ASN A 143 -9.35 -8.17 7.95
N ASN A 144 -8.75 -7.62 9.00
CA ASN A 144 -9.18 -6.37 9.62
C ASN A 144 -8.39 -5.14 9.13
N SER A 145 -7.55 -5.29 8.12
CA SER A 145 -6.74 -4.21 7.56
C SER A 145 -7.34 -3.70 6.26
N ILE A 146 -7.51 -2.40 6.16
CA ILE A 146 -8.14 -1.72 5.03
C ILE A 146 -7.18 -0.69 4.46
N LEU A 147 -6.99 -0.68 3.15
CA LEU A 147 -6.37 0.43 2.44
C LEU A 147 -7.46 1.32 1.87
N ALA A 148 -7.48 2.58 2.25
CA ALA A 148 -8.49 3.53 1.82
C ALA A 148 -7.88 4.77 1.15
N MET A 149 -8.46 5.22 0.05
CA MET A 149 -8.17 6.52 -0.57
C MET A 149 -9.01 7.58 0.12
N LEU A 150 -8.40 8.46 0.90
CA LEU A 150 -9.10 9.49 1.67
C LEU A 150 -8.69 10.90 1.25
N LYS A 151 -9.58 11.87 1.45
CA LYS A 151 -9.26 13.30 1.37
C LYS A 151 -8.26 13.66 2.47
N ILE A 152 -7.12 14.22 2.12
CA ILE A 152 -5.99 14.49 3.03
C ILE A 152 -6.42 15.35 4.20
N GLU A 153 -7.09 16.47 3.92
CA GLU A 153 -7.54 17.42 4.95
C GLU A 153 -8.39 16.74 6.04
N LEU A 154 -9.35 15.90 5.63
CA LEU A 154 -10.26 15.21 6.55
C LEU A 154 -9.53 14.10 7.32
N ALA A 155 -8.67 13.35 6.64
CA ALA A 155 -7.86 12.30 7.27
C ALA A 155 -6.90 12.88 8.32
N GLU A 156 -6.16 13.93 7.99
CA GLU A 156 -5.23 14.57 8.92
C GLU A 156 -5.93 15.20 10.13
N SER A 157 -7.09 15.81 9.92
CA SER A 157 -7.91 16.32 11.03
C SER A 157 -8.29 15.22 12.01
N LYS A 158 -8.68 14.03 11.50
CA LYS A 158 -9.03 12.90 12.36
C LYS A 158 -7.81 12.29 13.04
N ILE A 159 -6.69 12.16 12.34
CA ILE A 159 -5.43 11.67 12.92
C ILE A 159 -5.00 12.58 14.08
N LYS A 160 -4.96 13.90 13.86
CA LYS A 160 -4.60 14.89 14.90
C LYS A 160 -5.52 14.83 16.12
N SER A 161 -6.82 14.60 15.90
CA SER A 161 -7.80 14.51 16.99
C SER A 161 -7.95 13.10 17.57
N GLN A 162 -7.22 12.12 17.07
CA GLN A 162 -7.30 10.70 17.44
C GLN A 162 -8.73 10.13 17.33
N LYS A 163 -9.50 10.62 16.37
CA LYS A 163 -10.89 10.22 16.17
C LYS A 163 -11.01 9.10 15.16
N LYS A 164 -11.80 8.09 15.52
CA LYS A 164 -12.21 7.02 14.60
C LYS A 164 -13.16 7.58 13.55
N ILE A 165 -13.19 6.94 12.38
CA ILE A 165 -14.20 7.18 11.35
C ILE A 165 -15.41 6.31 11.70
N LYS A 166 -16.57 6.94 11.81
CA LYS A 166 -17.86 6.26 12.03
C LYS A 166 -18.77 6.56 10.85
N THR A 167 -18.97 5.59 9.98
CA THR A 167 -19.76 5.78 8.76
C THR A 167 -21.26 5.65 9.04
N ASN A 168 -22.07 6.22 8.16
CA ASN A 168 -23.52 6.18 8.26
C ASN A 168 -24.09 4.77 8.15
N ASP A 169 -23.37 3.86 7.49
CA ASP A 169 -23.73 2.43 7.32
C ASP A 169 -23.15 1.54 8.43
N GLY A 170 -22.63 2.13 9.49
CA GLY A 170 -22.22 1.42 10.72
C GLY A 170 -20.81 0.88 10.74
N LEU A 171 -19.94 1.23 9.77
CA LEU A 171 -18.51 0.92 9.88
C LEU A 171 -17.84 1.78 10.93
N VAL A 172 -16.93 1.18 11.68
CA VAL A 172 -16.03 1.90 12.59
C VAL A 172 -14.61 1.57 12.19
N LEU A 173 -13.86 2.59 11.75
CA LEU A 173 -12.50 2.46 11.24
C LEU A 173 -11.55 3.32 12.07
N GLU A 174 -10.32 2.85 12.26
CA GLU A 174 -9.25 3.52 13.01
C GLU A 174 -7.99 3.59 12.17
N PHE A 175 -7.26 4.70 12.22
CA PHE A 175 -5.94 4.83 11.56
C PHE A 175 -4.90 3.95 12.27
N ILE A 176 -4.04 3.28 11.47
CA ILE A 176 -2.96 2.43 11.97
C ILE A 176 -1.63 3.19 11.90
#